data_61131b5e66fdc8b998ebf8c538d1d925
#
_entry.id   61131b5e66fdc8b998ebf8c538d1d925
#
_cell.length_a   1.000
_cell.length_b   1.000
_cell.length_c   1.000
_cell.angle_alpha   90.00
_cell.angle_beta   90.00
_cell.angle_gamma   90.00
#
_symmetry.space_group_name_H-M   'P 1'
#
loop_
_entity.id
_entity.type
_entity.pdbx_description
1 polymer ?
#
loop_
_entity_poly.entity_id
_entity_poly.type
_entity_poly.pdbx_seq_one_letter_code
_entity_poly.pdbx_strand_id
1 'polypeptide(L)'
;MHGKNYLSVYAKSFSWAGFFLPKETYKKCSALYDFCRVADNIADDDEQIKIKEYKFKKFENDFNQKNFNNSIIKNMWSLIDEFNISLKIVHDLFDGIRSDIKERVKLSSKKDLLIYSYRVAGTVGLMMAKILKVSKKNSLKSAIDLGIAMQLTNIS
;
A
#
# COMPACT_ATOMS: atom_id res chain seq x y z
N MET A 1 1.61 -8.20 -19.53
CA MET A 1 1.26 -9.03 -18.34
C MET A 1 0.27 -8.24 -17.53
N HIS A 2 -0.98 -8.66 -17.48
CA HIS A 2 -1.98 -8.09 -16.60
C HIS A 2 -1.56 -8.45 -15.17
N GLY A 3 -1.01 -7.49 -14.45
CA GLY A 3 -0.73 -7.65 -13.04
C GLY A 3 -2.04 -7.98 -12.33
N LYS A 4 -2.18 -9.19 -11.82
CA LYS A 4 -3.30 -9.54 -10.96
C LYS A 4 -3.27 -8.55 -9.80
N ASN A 5 -4.31 -7.72 -9.72
CA ASN A 5 -4.50 -6.73 -8.65
C ASN A 5 -4.33 -7.42 -7.28
N TYR A 6 -3.15 -7.28 -6.67
CA TYR A 6 -2.80 -7.93 -5.40
C TYR A 6 -3.73 -7.46 -4.28
N LEU A 7 -4.27 -6.24 -4.38
CA LEU A 7 -5.29 -5.76 -3.46
C LEU A 7 -6.59 -6.57 -3.52
N SER A 8 -6.88 -7.28 -4.62
CA SER A 8 -8.06 -8.16 -4.67
C SER A 8 -7.95 -9.35 -3.71
N VAL A 9 -6.75 -9.85 -3.48
CA VAL A 9 -6.49 -10.91 -2.49
C VAL A 9 -6.63 -10.35 -1.08
N TYR A 10 -6.07 -9.17 -0.82
CA TYR A 10 -6.26 -8.45 0.43
C TYR A 10 -7.73 -8.11 0.68
N ALA A 11 -8.49 -7.73 -0.37
CA ALA A 11 -9.91 -7.40 -0.23
C ALA A 11 -10.73 -8.57 0.33
N LYS A 12 -10.50 -9.79 -0.15
CA LYS A 12 -11.21 -10.98 0.34
C LYS A 12 -10.83 -11.29 1.79
N SER A 13 -9.53 -11.33 2.09
CA SER A 13 -9.03 -11.58 3.45
C SER A 13 -9.46 -10.48 4.41
N PHE A 14 -9.46 -9.23 3.95
CA PHE A 14 -9.89 -8.08 4.73
C PHE A 14 -11.40 -8.09 5.02
N SER A 15 -12.23 -8.46 4.04
CA SER A 15 -13.67 -8.61 4.23
C SER A 15 -14.01 -9.67 5.29
N TRP A 16 -13.29 -10.78 5.29
CA TRP A 16 -13.42 -11.83 6.33
C TRP A 16 -12.99 -11.33 7.72
N ALA A 17 -11.84 -10.66 7.79
CA ALA A 17 -11.34 -10.10 9.04
C ALA A 17 -12.28 -9.06 9.64
N GLY A 18 -13.03 -8.36 8.79
CA GLY A 18 -14.00 -7.35 9.20
C GLY A 18 -15.10 -7.88 10.14
N PHE A 19 -15.44 -9.16 10.05
CA PHE A 19 -16.39 -9.78 10.97
C PHE A 19 -15.87 -9.95 12.41
N PHE A 20 -14.56 -9.96 12.57
CA PHE A 20 -13.89 -10.19 13.86
C PHE A 20 -13.27 -8.94 14.47
N LEU A 21 -13.12 -7.87 13.69
CA LEU A 21 -12.53 -6.62 14.17
C LEU A 21 -13.59 -5.70 14.80
N PRO A 22 -13.25 -4.98 15.88
CA PRO A 22 -14.08 -3.89 16.36
C PRO A 22 -14.39 -2.90 15.24
N LYS A 23 -15.62 -2.38 15.19
CA LYS A 23 -16.11 -1.51 14.10
C LYS A 23 -15.17 -0.33 13.80
N GLU A 24 -14.65 0.33 14.83
CA GLU A 24 -13.72 1.46 14.67
C GLU A 24 -12.37 1.02 14.11
N THR A 25 -11.85 -0.13 14.53
CA THR A 25 -10.60 -0.68 13.99
C THR A 25 -10.77 -1.05 12.52
N TYR A 26 -11.89 -1.71 12.18
CA TYR A 26 -12.19 -2.04 10.79
C TYR A 26 -12.27 -0.81 9.91
N LYS A 27 -12.91 0.26 10.36
CA LYS A 27 -13.02 1.53 9.65
C LYS A 27 -11.64 2.16 9.36
N LYS A 28 -10.73 2.09 10.32
CA LYS A 28 -9.34 2.58 10.16
C LYS A 28 -8.55 1.73 9.19
N CYS A 29 -8.66 0.42 9.29
CA CYS A 29 -8.04 -0.49 8.32
C CYS A 29 -8.60 -0.28 6.90
N SER A 30 -9.92 0.00 6.76
CA SER A 30 -10.56 0.32 5.49
C SER A 30 -10.00 1.61 4.89
N ALA A 31 -9.75 2.63 5.70
CA ALA A 31 -9.18 3.88 5.24
C ALA A 31 -7.75 3.70 4.67
N LEU A 32 -6.92 2.87 5.31
CA LEU A 32 -5.63 2.49 4.74
C LEU A 32 -5.78 1.73 3.42
N TYR A 33 -6.70 0.76 3.39
CA TYR A 33 -6.98 -0.02 2.19
C TYR A 33 -7.41 0.89 1.02
N ASP A 34 -8.32 1.82 1.27
CA ASP A 34 -8.82 2.75 0.24
C ASP A 34 -7.69 3.64 -0.30
N PHE A 35 -6.79 4.12 0.57
CA PHE A 35 -5.62 4.89 0.16
C PHE A 35 -4.70 4.08 -0.76
N CYS A 36 -4.35 2.86 -0.36
CA CYS A 36 -3.50 1.98 -1.16
C CYS A 36 -4.15 1.64 -2.50
N ARG A 37 -5.47 1.35 -2.49
CA ARG A 37 -6.22 1.00 -3.69
C ARG A 37 -6.30 2.15 -4.69
N VAL A 38 -6.51 3.38 -4.23
CA VAL A 38 -6.53 4.54 -5.13
C VAL A 38 -5.17 4.72 -5.81
N ALA A 39 -4.08 4.59 -5.07
CA ALA A 39 -2.73 4.68 -5.61
C ALA A 39 -2.42 3.55 -6.62
N ASP A 40 -2.82 2.32 -6.29
CA ASP A 40 -2.63 1.13 -7.13
C ASP A 40 -3.46 1.20 -8.43
N ASN A 41 -4.71 1.63 -8.34
CA ASN A 41 -5.58 1.79 -9.51
C ASN A 41 -4.99 2.75 -10.55
N ILE A 42 -4.25 3.78 -10.12
CA ILE A 42 -3.56 4.68 -11.06
C ILE A 42 -2.50 3.93 -11.88
N ALA A 43 -1.78 2.99 -11.24
CA ALA A 43 -0.77 2.18 -11.93
C ALA A 43 -1.40 1.12 -12.85
N ASP A 44 -2.52 0.54 -12.41
CA ASP A 44 -3.21 -0.54 -13.12
C ASP A 44 -4.15 -0.07 -14.24
N ASP A 45 -4.42 1.25 -14.33
CA ASP A 45 -5.30 1.82 -15.35
C ASP A 45 -4.77 1.52 -16.77
N ASP A 46 -5.69 1.29 -17.72
CA ASP A 46 -5.36 1.01 -19.14
C ASP A 46 -5.08 2.30 -19.93
N GLU A 47 -4.34 3.21 -19.31
CA GLU A 47 -3.96 4.50 -19.88
C GLU A 47 -2.48 4.53 -20.29
N GLN A 48 -2.13 5.50 -21.14
CA GLN A 48 -0.73 5.73 -21.50
C GLN A 48 0.12 6.06 -20.26
N ILE A 49 1.36 5.57 -20.23
CA ILE A 49 2.30 5.76 -19.13
C ILE A 49 2.41 7.22 -18.67
N LYS A 50 2.48 8.16 -19.60
CA LYS A 50 2.57 9.61 -19.31
C LYS A 50 1.35 10.13 -18.54
N ILE A 51 0.17 9.60 -18.81
CA ILE A 51 -1.07 9.98 -18.11
C ILE A 51 -1.06 9.41 -16.71
N LYS A 52 -0.68 8.15 -16.55
CA LYS A 52 -0.49 7.50 -15.24
C LYS A 52 0.53 8.25 -14.38
N GLU A 53 1.69 8.59 -14.95
CA GLU A 53 2.74 9.38 -14.26
C GLU A 53 2.20 10.74 -13.79
N TYR A 54 1.44 11.43 -14.62
CA TYR A 54 0.82 12.71 -14.27
C TYR A 54 -0.20 12.55 -13.13
N LYS A 55 -1.11 11.58 -13.23
CA LYS A 55 -2.12 11.29 -12.20
C LYS A 55 -1.46 10.93 -10.87
N PHE A 56 -0.44 10.08 -10.92
CA PHE A 56 0.26 9.64 -9.72
C PHE A 56 1.04 10.78 -9.07
N LYS A 57 1.73 11.60 -9.86
CA LYS A 57 2.43 12.79 -9.37
C LYS A 57 1.46 13.77 -8.71
N LYS A 58 0.27 13.95 -9.28
CA LYS A 58 -0.78 14.78 -8.68
C LYS A 58 -1.22 14.20 -7.33
N PHE A 59 -1.48 12.90 -7.26
CA PHE A 59 -1.85 12.22 -6.01
C PHE A 59 -0.76 12.37 -4.92
N GLU A 60 0.50 12.20 -5.30
CA GLU A 60 1.65 12.40 -4.41
C GLU A 60 1.75 13.85 -3.91
N ASN A 61 1.57 14.83 -4.80
CA ASN A 61 1.58 16.25 -4.43
C ASN A 61 0.44 16.58 -3.49
N ASP A 62 -0.77 16.10 -3.77
CA ASP A 62 -1.94 16.28 -2.89
C ASP A 62 -1.67 15.67 -1.49
N PHE A 63 -1.03 14.50 -1.43
CA PHE A 63 -0.62 13.89 -0.17
C PHE A 63 0.41 14.74 0.57
N ASN A 64 1.49 15.16 -0.09
CA ASN A 64 2.58 15.92 0.52
C ASN A 64 2.13 17.32 0.98
N GLN A 65 1.20 17.94 0.26
CA GLN A 65 0.62 19.25 0.58
C GLN A 65 -0.54 19.16 1.58
N LYS A 66 -0.90 17.97 2.05
CA LYS A 66 -2.04 17.73 2.94
C LYS A 66 -3.35 18.31 2.38
N ASN A 67 -3.64 18.01 1.11
CA ASN A 67 -4.88 18.45 0.48
C ASN A 67 -6.09 17.71 1.07
N PHE A 68 -6.59 18.21 2.21
CA PHE A 68 -7.70 17.61 2.95
C PHE A 68 -9.08 17.78 2.33
N ASN A 69 -9.18 18.43 1.17
CA ASN A 69 -10.38 18.37 0.33
C ASN A 69 -10.56 16.98 -0.27
N ASN A 70 -9.49 16.21 -0.41
CA ASN A 70 -9.53 14.80 -0.76
C ASN A 70 -9.67 13.96 0.51
N SER A 71 -10.82 13.30 0.68
CA SER A 71 -11.13 12.50 1.87
C SER A 71 -10.18 11.31 2.06
N ILE A 72 -9.68 10.71 0.98
CA ILE A 72 -8.70 9.59 1.03
C ILE A 72 -7.40 10.09 1.68
N ILE A 73 -6.91 11.25 1.25
CA ILE A 73 -5.69 11.86 1.80
C ILE A 73 -5.89 12.28 3.25
N LYS A 74 -7.03 12.94 3.54
CA LYS A 74 -7.39 13.33 4.91
C LYS A 74 -7.40 12.14 5.85
N ASN A 75 -8.04 11.04 5.47
CA ASN A 75 -8.14 9.84 6.27
C ASN A 75 -6.76 9.20 6.48
N MET A 76 -5.92 9.14 5.45
CA MET A 76 -4.57 8.61 5.58
C MET A 76 -3.71 9.44 6.53
N TRP A 77 -3.78 10.76 6.47
CA TRP A 77 -3.07 11.63 7.41
C TRP A 77 -3.56 11.44 8.85
N SER A 78 -4.86 11.25 9.07
CA SER A 78 -5.40 10.91 10.39
C SER A 78 -4.81 9.61 10.94
N LEU A 79 -4.61 8.59 10.09
CA LEU A 79 -3.95 7.34 10.48
C LEU A 79 -2.47 7.54 10.79
N ILE A 80 -1.76 8.35 9.99
CA ILE A 80 -0.35 8.68 10.20
C ILE A 80 -0.16 9.30 11.58
N ASP A 81 -0.99 10.30 11.91
CA ASP A 81 -0.89 11.02 13.18
C ASP A 81 -1.30 10.12 14.36
N GLU A 82 -2.39 9.37 14.24
CA GLU A 82 -2.90 8.54 15.34
C GLU A 82 -1.99 7.35 15.67
N PHE A 83 -1.42 6.70 14.65
CA PHE A 83 -0.63 5.47 14.81
C PHE A 83 0.88 5.68 14.66
N ASN A 84 1.32 6.93 14.57
CA ASN A 84 2.72 7.29 14.37
C ASN A 84 3.36 6.50 13.21
N ILE A 85 2.68 6.51 12.05
CA ILE A 85 3.19 5.88 10.84
C ILE A 85 4.28 6.77 10.25
N SER A 86 5.47 6.22 10.04
CA SER A 86 6.57 6.96 9.42
C SER A 86 6.24 7.32 7.97
N LEU A 87 6.42 8.57 7.59
CA LEU A 87 6.26 9.02 6.19
C LEU A 87 7.17 8.26 5.23
N LYS A 88 8.34 7.81 5.72
CA LYS A 88 9.23 6.96 4.93
C LYS A 88 8.53 5.70 4.41
N ILE A 89 7.68 5.07 5.21
CA ILE A 89 6.95 3.87 4.80
C ILE A 89 5.98 4.19 3.66
N VAL A 90 5.30 5.32 3.72
CA VAL A 90 4.38 5.78 2.66
C VAL A 90 5.16 6.13 1.38
N HIS A 91 6.31 6.80 1.51
CA HIS A 91 7.16 7.09 0.35
C HIS A 91 7.77 5.81 -0.26
N ASP A 92 8.14 4.82 0.55
CA ASP A 92 8.59 3.51 0.04
C ASP A 92 7.47 2.82 -0.78
N LEU A 93 6.20 2.92 -0.34
CA LEU A 93 5.05 2.46 -1.13
C LEU A 93 4.93 3.23 -2.46
N PHE A 94 5.04 4.56 -2.41
CA PHE A 94 4.98 5.39 -3.62
C PHE A 94 6.09 5.03 -4.61
N ASP A 95 7.30 4.74 -4.13
CA ASP A 95 8.40 4.28 -4.97
C ASP A 95 8.10 2.94 -5.67
N GLY A 96 7.42 2.03 -4.97
CA GLY A 96 6.96 0.77 -5.55
C GLY A 96 5.95 0.98 -6.67
N ILE A 97 4.89 1.74 -6.40
CA ILE A 97 3.84 2.05 -7.37
C ILE A 97 4.39 2.80 -8.58
N ARG A 98 5.33 3.72 -8.37
CA ARG A 98 5.99 4.46 -9.45
C ARG A 98 6.81 3.53 -10.35
N SER A 99 7.37 2.47 -9.80
CA SER A 99 8.07 1.44 -10.58
C SER A 99 7.09 0.65 -11.45
N ASP A 100 5.89 0.36 -10.95
CA ASP A 100 4.83 -0.32 -11.72
C ASP A 100 4.35 0.53 -12.90
N ILE A 101 4.11 1.82 -12.68
CA ILE A 101 3.70 2.75 -13.74
C ILE A 101 4.70 2.77 -14.90
N LYS A 102 6.00 2.71 -14.59
CA LYS A 102 7.05 2.78 -15.60
C LYS A 102 7.27 1.47 -16.37
N GLU A 103 6.55 0.42 -16.04
CA GLU A 103 6.75 -0.93 -16.59
C GLU A 103 8.22 -1.40 -16.54
N ARG A 104 9.01 -0.82 -15.65
CA ARG A 104 10.45 -1.05 -15.52
C ARG A 104 10.82 -1.88 -14.31
N VAL A 105 9.92 -2.75 -13.86
CA VAL A 105 10.31 -3.71 -12.82
C VAL A 105 11.19 -4.77 -13.45
N LYS A 106 12.44 -4.39 -13.78
CA LYS A 106 13.47 -5.36 -14.10
C LYS A 106 13.91 -6.03 -12.80
N LEU A 107 13.25 -7.11 -12.47
CA LEU A 107 13.65 -7.99 -11.37
C LEU A 107 14.86 -8.83 -11.83
N SER A 108 16.03 -8.19 -11.89
CA SER A 108 17.27 -8.83 -12.37
C SER A 108 17.90 -9.71 -11.30
N SER A 109 17.54 -9.53 -10.04
CA SER A 109 18.10 -10.26 -8.92
C SER A 109 17.04 -10.57 -7.85
N LYS A 110 17.33 -11.57 -7.01
CA LYS A 110 16.53 -11.87 -5.82
C LYS A 110 16.38 -10.65 -4.89
N LYS A 111 17.43 -9.82 -4.83
CA LYS A 111 17.43 -8.60 -4.04
C LYS A 111 16.43 -7.59 -4.59
N ASP A 112 16.39 -7.38 -5.91
CA ASP A 112 15.46 -6.45 -6.56
C ASP A 112 14.01 -6.90 -6.33
N LEU A 113 13.75 -8.20 -6.45
CA LEU A 113 12.45 -8.79 -6.18
C LEU A 113 12.01 -8.55 -4.72
N LEU A 114 12.90 -8.74 -3.75
CA LEU A 114 12.58 -8.51 -2.34
C LEU A 114 12.34 -7.03 -2.03
N ILE A 115 13.15 -6.12 -2.59
CA ILE A 115 12.96 -4.68 -2.42
C ILE A 115 11.62 -4.24 -3.00
N TYR A 116 11.30 -4.70 -4.21
CA TYR A 116 10.01 -4.41 -4.85
C TYR A 116 8.84 -4.94 -4.01
N SER A 117 8.89 -6.22 -3.61
CA SER A 117 7.83 -6.84 -2.79
C SER A 117 7.65 -6.14 -1.44
N TYR A 118 8.74 -5.69 -0.81
CA TYR A 118 8.65 -4.86 0.39
C TYR A 118 7.91 -3.55 0.09
N ARG A 119 8.30 -2.84 -0.97
CA ARG A 119 7.74 -1.53 -1.32
C ARG A 119 6.24 -1.58 -1.57
N VAL A 120 5.76 -2.57 -2.32
CA VAL A 120 4.34 -2.64 -2.72
C VAL A 120 3.44 -3.39 -1.73
N ALA A 121 3.99 -4.28 -0.91
CA ALA A 121 3.19 -5.11 -0.01
C ALA A 121 3.70 -5.14 1.44
N GLY A 122 5.00 -5.20 1.68
CA GLY A 122 5.57 -5.17 3.03
C GLY A 122 5.24 -3.87 3.77
N THR A 123 5.26 -2.73 3.08
CA THR A 123 4.86 -1.42 3.62
C THR A 123 3.41 -1.41 4.07
N VAL A 124 2.51 -1.99 3.28
CA VAL A 124 1.07 -2.11 3.61
C VAL A 124 0.88 -3.00 4.83
N GLY A 125 1.56 -4.15 4.89
CA GLY A 125 1.55 -5.04 6.05
C GLY A 125 2.03 -4.35 7.33
N LEU A 126 3.10 -3.55 7.24
CA LEU A 126 3.63 -2.80 8.36
C LEU A 126 2.66 -1.71 8.85
N MET A 127 2.05 -0.95 7.94
CA MET A 127 1.06 0.07 8.29
C MET A 127 -0.19 -0.56 8.91
N MET A 128 -0.66 -1.67 8.35
CA MET A 128 -1.80 -2.42 8.90
C MET A 128 -1.52 -2.91 10.32
N ALA A 129 -0.33 -3.48 10.57
CA ALA A 129 0.08 -3.94 11.89
C ALA A 129 0.11 -2.80 12.92
N LYS A 130 0.54 -1.60 12.54
CA LYS A 130 0.50 -0.41 13.41
C LYS A 130 -0.95 -0.02 13.77
N ILE A 131 -1.87 -0.01 12.81
CA ILE A 131 -3.30 0.27 13.06
C ILE A 131 -3.90 -0.78 14.01
N LEU A 132 -3.49 -2.03 13.88
CA LEU A 132 -3.88 -3.12 14.77
C LEU A 132 -3.14 -3.08 16.14
N LYS A 133 -2.35 -2.02 16.39
CA LYS A 133 -1.60 -1.81 17.63
C LYS A 133 -0.60 -2.91 17.97
N VAL A 134 -0.05 -3.54 16.94
CA VAL A 134 1.03 -4.52 17.11
C VAL A 134 2.32 -3.76 17.47
N SER A 135 2.83 -3.97 18.67
CA SER A 135 4.00 -3.25 19.20
C SER A 135 5.29 -4.08 19.23
N LYS A 136 5.16 -5.42 19.26
CA LYS A 136 6.34 -6.30 19.33
C LYS A 136 7.12 -6.25 18.02
N LYS A 137 8.43 -5.95 18.10
CA LYS A 137 9.33 -5.83 16.94
C LYS A 137 9.30 -7.07 16.03
N ASN A 138 9.27 -8.27 16.61
CA ASN A 138 9.20 -9.51 15.83
C ASN A 138 7.86 -9.65 15.09
N SER A 139 6.75 -9.24 15.70
CA SER A 139 5.43 -9.28 15.05
C SER A 139 5.33 -8.26 13.93
N LEU A 140 5.95 -7.09 14.05
CA LEU A 140 6.04 -6.12 12.97
C LEU A 140 6.86 -6.66 11.80
N LYS A 141 7.97 -7.33 12.09
CA LYS A 141 8.77 -8.02 11.06
C LYS A 141 7.95 -9.10 10.35
N SER A 142 7.22 -9.93 11.12
CA SER A 142 6.34 -10.96 10.53
C SER A 142 5.24 -10.37 9.65
N ALA A 143 4.71 -9.19 9.97
CA ALA A 143 3.73 -8.51 9.13
C ALA A 143 4.33 -8.06 7.79
N ILE A 144 5.58 -7.59 7.80
CA ILE A 144 6.33 -7.26 6.57
C ILE A 144 6.57 -8.54 5.75
N ASP A 145 7.06 -9.59 6.39
CA ASP A 145 7.37 -10.87 5.75
C ASP A 145 6.11 -11.50 5.12
N LEU A 146 4.96 -11.38 5.79
CA LEU A 146 3.67 -11.84 5.27
C LEU A 146 3.27 -11.05 4.01
N GLY A 147 3.39 -9.71 4.05
CA GLY A 147 3.13 -8.87 2.89
C GLY A 147 4.01 -9.26 1.69
N ILE A 148 5.30 -9.43 1.92
CA ILE A 148 6.26 -9.87 0.90
C ILE A 148 5.89 -11.27 0.35
N ALA A 149 5.56 -12.22 1.22
CA ALA A 149 5.18 -13.57 0.80
C ALA A 149 3.92 -13.57 -0.06
N MET A 150 2.91 -12.77 0.30
CA MET A 150 1.70 -12.61 -0.51
C MET A 150 2.01 -12.03 -1.90
N GLN A 151 2.89 -11.03 -1.98
CA GLN A 151 3.31 -10.45 -3.26
C GLN A 151 4.07 -11.46 -4.13
N LEU A 152 4.98 -12.23 -3.53
CA LEU A 152 5.72 -13.27 -4.26
C LEU A 152 4.79 -14.35 -4.84
N THR A 153 3.72 -14.70 -4.11
CA THR A 153 2.70 -15.64 -4.59
C THR A 153 1.90 -15.08 -5.77
N ASN A 154 1.73 -13.76 -5.85
CA ASN A 154 1.01 -13.12 -6.95
C ASN A 154 1.85 -12.96 -8.22
N ILE A 155 3.18 -12.90 -8.10
CA ILE A 155 4.11 -12.77 -9.23
C ILE A 155 4.38 -14.14 -9.88
N SER A 156 4.28 -15.23 -9.13
CA SER A 156 4.47 -16.60 -9.62
C SER A 156 3.26 -17.09 -10.40
#